data_6d7626e4b14c89c36b056419a9379df4
#
_entry.id   6d7626e4b14c89c36b056419a9379df4
#
_cell.length_a   1.000
_cell.length_b   1.000
_cell.length_c   1.000
_cell.angle_alpha   90.00
_cell.angle_beta   90.00
_cell.angle_gamma   90.00
#
_symmetry.space_group_name_H-M   'P 1'
#
loop_
_entity.id
_entity.type
_entity.pdbx_description
1 polymer ?
#
loop_
_entity_poly.entity_id
_entity_poly.type
_entity_poly.pdbx_seq_one_letter_code
_entity_poly.pdbx_strand_id
1 'polypeptide(L)'
;MKKLLLLLFVMGLFSCYAQTTIAEDKEAILSVMKTQENAWSDNDLEGFMLGYWKSDSLKFYGSAGLTRGWQQTLDNYKKRYPTKHHSGTLTFTIDDISKVDEGSYWVMGQYHLKRSVGDANGVFLIIFKIINGEWKIVADMSC
;
A
#
# COMPACT_ATOMS: atom_id res chain seq x y z
N MET A 1 32.83 22.63 56.06
CA MET A 1 32.89 22.54 54.57
C MET A 1 32.05 21.32 54.10
N LYS A 2 30.80 21.53 53.72
CA LYS A 2 29.93 20.47 53.30
C LYS A 2 29.97 20.42 51.74
N LYS A 3 30.52 19.34 51.18
CA LYS A 3 30.50 19.10 49.73
C LYS A 3 29.13 18.60 49.35
N LEU A 4 28.35 19.42 48.60
CA LEU A 4 27.07 19.07 48.00
C LEU A 4 27.33 18.27 46.72
N LEU A 5 27.06 16.97 46.76
CA LEU A 5 27.15 16.09 45.61
C LEU A 5 25.86 16.24 44.77
N LEU A 6 25.93 16.95 43.64
CA LEU A 6 24.81 17.10 42.73
C LEU A 6 24.74 15.86 41.83
N LEU A 7 23.82 14.94 42.13
CA LEU A 7 23.55 13.76 41.31
C LEU A 7 22.68 14.20 40.15
N LEU A 8 23.27 14.39 38.96
CA LEU A 8 22.56 14.61 37.71
C LEU A 8 21.92 13.29 37.29
N PHE A 9 20.61 13.15 37.55
CA PHE A 9 19.77 12.06 37.04
C PHE A 9 19.44 12.35 35.59
N VAL A 10 20.24 11.83 34.66
CA VAL A 10 19.94 11.87 33.24
C VAL A 10 18.84 10.81 32.96
N MET A 11 17.59 11.23 33.00
CA MET A 11 16.48 10.43 32.49
C MET A 11 16.60 10.34 30.95
N GLY A 12 17.27 9.30 30.50
CA GLY A 12 17.24 8.92 29.09
C GLY A 12 15.81 8.53 28.71
N LEU A 13 15.14 9.36 27.91
CA LEU A 13 13.89 9.01 27.26
C LEU A 13 14.19 7.92 26.22
N PHE A 14 14.19 6.66 26.64
CA PHE A 14 14.09 5.54 25.73
C PHE A 14 12.71 5.60 25.09
N SER A 15 12.60 6.18 23.90
CA SER A 15 11.45 5.97 23.04
C SER A 15 11.42 4.49 22.68
N CYS A 16 10.65 3.71 23.44
CA CYS A 16 10.36 2.32 23.12
C CYS A 16 9.46 2.35 21.88
N TYR A 17 10.06 2.28 20.68
CA TYR A 17 9.30 1.95 19.48
C TYR A 17 8.84 0.50 19.68
N ALA A 18 7.56 0.34 20.00
CA ALA A 18 6.96 -0.98 20.02
C ALA A 18 7.07 -1.55 18.59
N GLN A 19 7.85 -2.62 18.45
CA GLN A 19 7.95 -3.34 17.18
C GLN A 19 6.63 -4.06 16.95
N THR A 20 5.96 -3.76 15.85
CA THR A 20 4.71 -4.43 15.47
C THR A 20 4.96 -5.92 15.24
N THR A 21 3.97 -6.74 15.54
CA THR A 21 4.05 -8.17 15.25
C THR A 21 3.77 -8.43 13.76
N ILE A 22 4.23 -9.56 13.24
CA ILE A 22 3.93 -10.00 11.87
C ILE A 22 2.42 -10.06 11.62
N ALA A 23 1.63 -10.43 12.62
CA ALA A 23 0.16 -10.47 12.50
C ALA A 23 -0.45 -9.07 12.35
N GLU A 24 0.00 -8.11 13.16
CA GLU A 24 -0.44 -6.71 13.08
C GLU A 24 -0.04 -6.06 11.76
N ASP A 25 1.17 -6.32 11.26
CA ASP A 25 1.62 -5.84 9.96
C ASP A 25 0.71 -6.35 8.82
N LYS A 26 0.42 -7.65 8.81
CA LYS A 26 -0.45 -8.28 7.81
C LYS A 26 -1.86 -7.70 7.87
N GLU A 27 -2.42 -7.52 9.06
CA GLU A 27 -3.76 -6.94 9.23
C GLU A 27 -3.79 -5.49 8.73
N ALA A 28 -2.78 -4.69 9.04
CA ALA A 28 -2.67 -3.31 8.56
C ALA A 28 -2.57 -3.24 7.03
N ILE A 29 -1.78 -4.11 6.40
CA ILE A 29 -1.67 -4.21 4.94
C ILE A 29 -3.01 -4.61 4.32
N LEU A 30 -3.69 -5.63 4.87
CA LEU A 30 -5.01 -6.05 4.38
C LEU A 30 -6.06 -4.94 4.53
N SER A 31 -5.97 -4.12 5.57
CA SER A 31 -6.82 -2.94 5.75
C SER A 31 -6.60 -1.89 4.65
N VAL A 32 -5.34 -1.64 4.24
CA VAL A 32 -5.05 -0.77 3.10
C VAL A 32 -5.69 -1.31 1.83
N MET A 33 -5.54 -2.60 1.55
CA MET A 33 -6.12 -3.25 0.37
C MET A 33 -7.65 -3.19 0.38
N LYS A 34 -8.27 -3.38 1.55
CA LYS A 34 -9.74 -3.25 1.69
C LYS A 34 -10.22 -1.82 1.41
N THR A 35 -9.48 -0.82 1.87
CA THR A 35 -9.77 0.58 1.56
C THR A 35 -9.66 0.84 0.05
N GLN A 36 -8.67 0.24 -0.62
CA GLN A 36 -8.51 0.32 -2.07
C GLN A 36 -9.68 -0.35 -2.82
N GLU A 37 -10.15 -1.52 -2.39
CA GLU A 37 -11.35 -2.16 -2.98
C GLU A 37 -12.56 -1.22 -2.94
N ASN A 38 -12.80 -0.58 -1.79
CA ASN A 38 -13.92 0.32 -1.60
C ASN A 38 -13.80 1.56 -2.50
N ALA A 39 -12.65 2.25 -2.47
CA ALA A 39 -12.40 3.44 -3.28
C ALA A 39 -12.53 3.15 -4.78
N TRP A 40 -11.92 2.06 -5.27
CA TRP A 40 -12.06 1.64 -6.66
C TRP A 40 -13.52 1.37 -7.03
N SER A 41 -14.23 0.64 -6.15
CA SER A 41 -15.62 0.27 -6.37
C SER A 41 -16.56 1.47 -6.37
N ASP A 42 -16.16 2.60 -5.79
CA ASP A 42 -16.85 3.90 -5.89
C ASP A 42 -16.37 4.76 -7.05
N ASN A 43 -15.44 4.26 -7.87
CA ASN A 43 -14.75 5.02 -8.93
C ASN A 43 -13.93 6.22 -8.37
N ASP A 44 -13.55 6.14 -7.09
CA ASP A 44 -12.62 7.08 -6.47
C ASP A 44 -11.18 6.60 -6.71
N LEU A 45 -10.66 6.90 -7.91
CA LEU A 45 -9.32 6.49 -8.30
C LEU A 45 -8.22 7.23 -7.53
N GLU A 46 -8.49 8.44 -7.02
CA GLU A 46 -7.57 9.15 -6.14
C GLU A 46 -7.51 8.49 -4.77
N GLY A 47 -8.66 8.13 -4.20
CA GLY A 47 -8.74 7.35 -2.96
C GLY A 47 -8.04 5.99 -3.08
N PHE A 48 -8.22 5.29 -4.21
CA PHE A 48 -7.49 4.05 -4.50
C PHE A 48 -5.97 4.25 -4.48
N MET A 49 -5.49 5.34 -5.07
CA MET A 49 -4.07 5.67 -5.15
C MET A 49 -3.46 6.13 -3.82
N LEU A 50 -4.26 6.39 -2.77
CA LEU A 50 -3.75 6.67 -1.41
C LEU A 50 -3.04 5.46 -0.80
N GLY A 51 -3.35 4.24 -1.24
CA GLY A 51 -2.62 3.03 -0.86
C GLY A 51 -1.20 2.96 -1.42
N TYR A 52 -0.89 3.76 -2.45
CA TYR A 52 0.42 3.81 -3.08
C TYR A 52 1.30 4.91 -2.51
N TRP A 53 2.60 4.68 -2.53
CA TRP A 53 3.61 5.67 -2.18
C TRP A 53 3.57 6.85 -3.15
N LYS A 54 3.26 8.05 -2.65
CA LYS A 54 3.20 9.29 -3.45
C LYS A 54 4.61 9.79 -3.75
N SER A 55 5.25 9.17 -4.76
CA SER A 55 6.63 9.44 -5.17
C SER A 55 6.82 9.20 -6.67
N ASP A 56 7.77 9.93 -7.26
CA ASP A 56 8.22 9.68 -8.63
C ASP A 56 8.96 8.33 -8.78
N SER A 57 9.37 7.74 -7.65
CA SER A 57 10.03 6.43 -7.61
C SER A 57 9.08 5.24 -7.56
N LEU A 58 7.76 5.46 -7.40
CA LEU A 58 6.75 4.40 -7.50
C LEU A 58 6.88 3.68 -8.84
N LYS A 59 6.79 2.36 -8.83
CA LYS A 59 6.83 1.52 -10.03
C LYS A 59 5.53 0.75 -10.17
N PHE A 60 4.91 0.88 -11.33
CA PHE A 60 3.75 0.07 -11.72
C PHE A 60 4.05 -0.63 -13.04
N TYR A 61 3.96 -1.94 -13.06
CA TYR A 61 4.17 -2.74 -14.27
C TYR A 61 2.88 -3.45 -14.65
N GLY A 62 2.22 -2.96 -15.68
CA GLY A 62 0.99 -3.55 -16.22
C GLY A 62 1.17 -4.06 -17.65
N SER A 63 0.08 -4.41 -18.31
CA SER A 63 0.08 -4.91 -19.70
C SER A 63 0.71 -3.92 -20.71
N ALA A 64 0.74 -2.63 -20.40
CA ALA A 64 1.39 -1.59 -21.22
C ALA A 64 2.87 -1.38 -20.87
N GLY A 65 3.44 -2.18 -19.96
CA GLY A 65 4.82 -2.07 -19.49
C GLY A 65 4.97 -1.20 -18.25
N LEU A 66 6.19 -0.73 -18.01
CA LEU A 66 6.57 -0.01 -16.80
C LEU A 66 6.12 1.46 -16.82
N THR A 67 5.29 1.81 -15.85
CA THR A 67 4.96 3.19 -15.49
C THR A 67 5.77 3.60 -14.26
N ARG A 68 6.30 4.83 -14.23
CA ARG A 68 7.04 5.41 -13.11
C ARG A 68 6.28 6.61 -12.56
N GLY A 69 6.25 6.70 -11.24
CA GLY A 69 5.65 7.82 -10.52
C GLY A 69 4.16 7.68 -10.23
N TRP A 70 3.78 8.20 -9.07
CA TRP A 70 2.41 8.17 -8.56
C TRP A 70 1.42 8.91 -9.48
N GLN A 71 1.79 10.12 -9.90
CA GLN A 71 0.91 10.94 -10.73
C GLN A 71 0.65 10.27 -12.09
N GLN A 72 1.69 9.76 -12.75
CA GLN A 72 1.53 9.09 -14.03
C GLN A 72 0.68 7.83 -13.93
N THR A 73 0.79 7.08 -12.81
CA THR A 73 -0.03 5.91 -12.55
C THR A 73 -1.50 6.30 -12.38
N LEU A 74 -1.80 7.36 -11.62
CA LEU A 74 -3.14 7.90 -11.46
C LEU A 74 -3.74 8.34 -12.81
N ASP A 75 -2.97 9.08 -13.62
CA ASP A 75 -3.42 9.57 -14.92
C ASP A 75 -3.76 8.41 -15.87
N ASN A 76 -2.95 7.36 -15.85
CA ASN A 76 -3.22 6.14 -16.62
C ASN A 76 -4.52 5.45 -16.15
N TYR A 77 -4.76 5.37 -14.84
CA TYR A 77 -6.01 4.83 -14.30
C TYR A 77 -7.21 5.68 -14.71
N LYS A 78 -7.16 7.00 -14.58
CA LYS A 78 -8.24 7.93 -15.00
C LYS A 78 -8.56 7.79 -16.49
N LYS A 79 -7.55 7.62 -17.33
CA LYS A 79 -7.72 7.42 -18.77
C LYS A 79 -8.36 6.06 -19.07
N ARG A 80 -7.97 5.00 -18.35
CA ARG A 80 -8.42 3.63 -18.62
C ARG A 80 -9.79 3.32 -18.00
N TYR A 81 -10.12 3.97 -16.88
CA TYR A 81 -11.33 3.73 -16.08
C TYR A 81 -12.10 5.04 -15.80
N PRO A 82 -12.55 5.75 -16.87
CA PRO A 82 -13.10 7.10 -16.73
C PRO A 82 -14.43 7.16 -16.00
N THR A 83 -15.15 6.06 -15.87
CA THR A 83 -16.45 5.98 -15.21
C THR A 83 -16.60 4.67 -14.43
N LYS A 84 -17.58 4.62 -13.53
CA LYS A 84 -17.98 3.41 -12.79
C LYS A 84 -18.25 2.19 -13.70
N HIS A 85 -18.76 2.40 -14.90
CA HIS A 85 -18.97 1.33 -15.88
C HIS A 85 -17.65 0.65 -16.27
N HIS A 86 -16.55 1.41 -16.29
CA HIS A 86 -15.23 0.92 -16.64
C HIS A 86 -14.48 0.35 -15.43
N SER A 87 -14.56 1.00 -14.26
CA SER A 87 -13.91 0.51 -13.02
C SER A 87 -14.64 -0.69 -12.44
N GLY A 88 -15.97 -0.63 -12.38
CA GLY A 88 -16.78 -1.68 -11.79
C GLY A 88 -16.59 -1.86 -10.30
N THR A 89 -16.73 -3.08 -9.82
CA THR A 89 -16.47 -3.48 -8.43
C THR A 89 -15.21 -4.32 -8.38
N LEU A 90 -14.27 -3.90 -7.54
CA LEU A 90 -12.99 -4.60 -7.32
C LEU A 90 -13.11 -5.55 -6.13
N THR A 91 -12.57 -6.74 -6.30
CA THR A 91 -12.34 -7.70 -5.22
C THR A 91 -10.94 -8.27 -5.35
N PHE A 92 -10.20 -8.34 -4.23
CA PHE A 92 -8.93 -9.04 -4.15
C PHE A 92 -9.10 -10.43 -3.54
N THR A 93 -8.39 -11.39 -4.09
CA THR A 93 -8.12 -12.69 -3.44
C THR A 93 -6.64 -12.73 -3.11
N ILE A 94 -6.31 -12.90 -1.84
CA ILE A 94 -4.92 -12.93 -1.37
C ILE A 94 -4.46 -14.38 -1.31
N ASP A 95 -3.43 -14.70 -2.10
CA ASP A 95 -2.84 -16.03 -2.14
C ASP A 95 -1.66 -16.15 -1.16
N ASP A 96 -0.85 -15.09 -1.03
CA ASP A 96 0.28 -15.03 -0.09
C ASP A 96 0.54 -13.60 0.41
N ILE A 97 0.94 -13.49 1.67
CA ILE A 97 1.44 -12.27 2.29
C ILE A 97 2.62 -12.62 3.20
N SER A 98 3.82 -12.24 2.77
CA SER A 98 5.09 -12.65 3.39
C SER A 98 6.02 -11.49 3.66
N LYS A 99 6.66 -11.51 4.83
CA LYS A 99 7.68 -10.53 5.21
C LYS A 99 8.92 -10.71 4.34
N VAL A 100 9.39 -9.62 3.75
CA VAL A 100 10.66 -9.59 3.00
C VAL A 100 11.79 -9.15 3.90
N ASP A 101 11.56 -8.06 4.66
CA ASP A 101 12.48 -7.48 5.60
C ASP A 101 11.69 -6.63 6.62
N GLU A 102 12.37 -6.01 7.59
CA GLU A 102 11.73 -5.11 8.54
C GLU A 102 11.02 -3.97 7.80
N GLY A 103 9.71 -3.80 8.07
CA GLY A 103 8.87 -2.80 7.40
C GLY A 103 8.69 -3.04 5.88
N SER A 104 8.84 -4.28 5.40
CA SER A 104 8.67 -4.62 4.00
C SER A 104 8.01 -5.99 3.82
N TYR A 105 6.94 -6.01 3.03
CA TYR A 105 6.18 -7.22 2.67
C TYR A 105 5.92 -7.26 1.18
N TRP A 106 5.86 -8.47 0.62
CA TRP A 106 5.17 -8.68 -0.65
C TRP A 106 3.80 -9.32 -0.42
N VAL A 107 2.89 -9.04 -1.33
CA VAL A 107 1.57 -9.66 -1.38
C VAL A 107 1.34 -10.16 -2.80
N MET A 108 0.93 -11.40 -2.91
CA MET A 108 0.56 -12.03 -4.18
C MET A 108 -0.91 -12.41 -4.12
N GLY A 109 -1.58 -12.26 -5.24
CA GLY A 109 -2.98 -12.60 -5.31
C GLY A 109 -3.60 -12.32 -6.66
N GLN A 110 -4.92 -12.25 -6.66
CA GLN A 110 -5.74 -12.06 -7.85
C GLN A 110 -6.65 -10.86 -7.65
N TYR A 111 -6.86 -10.09 -8.72
CA TYR A 111 -7.90 -9.07 -8.75
C TYR A 111 -9.05 -9.50 -9.65
N HIS A 112 -10.24 -9.08 -9.27
CA HIS A 112 -11.47 -9.31 -10.02
C HIS A 112 -12.22 -8.00 -10.16
N LEU A 113 -12.51 -7.62 -11.39
CA LEU A 113 -13.33 -6.44 -11.72
C LEU A 113 -14.63 -6.91 -12.34
N LYS A 114 -15.73 -6.76 -11.60
CA LYS A 114 -17.07 -6.98 -12.12
C LYS A 114 -17.59 -5.68 -12.73
N ARG A 115 -17.73 -5.64 -14.08
CA ARG A 115 -18.00 -4.42 -14.83
C ARG A 115 -19.15 -4.61 -15.82
N SER A 116 -19.91 -3.55 -16.09
CA SER A 116 -20.95 -3.58 -17.12
C SER A 116 -20.41 -3.64 -18.55
N VAL A 117 -19.14 -3.24 -18.75
CA VAL A 117 -18.43 -3.31 -20.05
C VAL A 117 -17.67 -4.63 -20.25
N GLY A 118 -17.93 -5.62 -19.41
CA GLY A 118 -17.25 -6.91 -19.38
C GLY A 118 -16.28 -7.03 -18.21
N ASP A 119 -16.32 -8.19 -17.54
CA ASP A 119 -15.46 -8.48 -16.39
C ASP A 119 -13.98 -8.55 -16.80
N ALA A 120 -13.10 -8.22 -15.86
CA ALA A 120 -11.66 -8.41 -16.02
C ALA A 120 -11.10 -9.02 -14.73
N ASN A 121 -10.07 -9.81 -14.89
CA ASN A 121 -9.33 -10.41 -13.78
C ASN A 121 -7.86 -10.57 -14.17
N GLY A 122 -7.04 -10.81 -13.17
CA GLY A 122 -5.63 -11.10 -13.36
C GLY A 122 -4.95 -11.35 -12.04
N VAL A 123 -3.65 -11.52 -12.10
CA VAL A 123 -2.79 -11.75 -10.95
C VAL A 123 -1.98 -10.51 -10.63
N PHE A 124 -1.54 -10.38 -9.39
CA PHE A 124 -0.64 -9.32 -8.99
C PHE A 124 0.47 -9.80 -8.04
N LEU A 125 1.57 -9.09 -8.08
CA LEU A 125 2.61 -9.08 -7.06
C LEU A 125 2.87 -7.64 -6.68
N ILE A 126 2.63 -7.30 -5.42
CA ILE A 126 2.85 -5.95 -4.90
C ILE A 126 3.81 -5.97 -3.72
N ILE A 127 4.60 -4.90 -3.59
CA ILE A 127 5.53 -4.71 -2.48
C ILE A 127 5.05 -3.54 -1.63
N PHE A 128 4.77 -3.84 -0.36
CA PHE A 128 4.47 -2.85 0.66
C PHE A 128 5.71 -2.48 1.44
N LYS A 129 5.82 -1.20 1.80
CA LYS A 129 6.81 -0.68 2.76
C LYS A 129 6.17 0.31 3.73
N ILE A 130 6.73 0.40 4.93
CA ILE A 130 6.40 1.49 5.85
C ILE A 130 7.07 2.76 5.34
N ILE A 131 6.26 3.77 5.01
CA ILE A 131 6.69 5.11 4.60
C ILE A 131 6.06 6.12 5.56
N ASN A 132 6.87 6.81 6.34
CA ASN A 132 6.41 7.77 7.35
C ASN A 132 5.36 7.19 8.32
N GLY A 133 5.55 5.93 8.74
CA GLY A 133 4.66 5.23 9.67
C GLY A 133 3.41 4.60 9.03
N GLU A 134 3.24 4.67 7.72
CA GLU A 134 2.10 4.09 7.01
C GLU A 134 2.54 3.02 6.01
N TRP A 135 1.76 1.95 5.90
CA TRP A 135 1.95 0.95 4.86
C TRP A 135 1.55 1.49 3.49
N LYS A 136 2.51 1.50 2.55
CA LYS A 136 2.31 1.98 1.17
C LYS A 136 2.86 0.99 0.16
N ILE A 137 2.16 0.84 -0.96
CA ILE A 137 2.63 0.10 -2.12
C ILE A 137 3.73 0.92 -2.81
N VAL A 138 4.93 0.35 -2.91
CA VAL A 138 6.10 0.98 -3.57
C VAL A 138 6.38 0.39 -4.94
N ALA A 139 5.91 -0.83 -5.19
CA ALA A 139 5.97 -1.47 -6.50
C ALA A 139 4.73 -2.37 -6.68
N ASP A 140 4.22 -2.42 -7.89
CA ASP A 140 3.06 -3.21 -8.29
C ASP A 140 3.31 -3.81 -9.67
N MET A 141 3.10 -5.11 -9.81
CA MET A 141 3.03 -5.80 -11.08
C MET A 141 1.65 -6.49 -11.17
N SER A 142 0.82 -6.00 -12.07
CA SER A 142 -0.56 -6.49 -12.26
C SER A 142 -0.82 -6.78 -13.74
N CYS A 143 -1.18 -8.05 -14.05
CA CYS A 143 -1.39 -8.55 -15.42
C CYS A 143 -2.80 -9.12 -15.58
#